data_2f6d9423b0d4e218993ec836dfc30309
#
_entry.id   2f6d9423b0d4e218993ec836dfc30309
#
_cell.length_a   1.000
_cell.length_b   1.000
_cell.length_c   1.000
_cell.angle_alpha   90.00
_cell.angle_beta   90.00
_cell.angle_gamma   90.00
#
_symmetry.space_group_name_H-M   'P 1'
#
loop_
_entity.id
_entity.type
_entity.pdbx_description
1 polymer ?
#
loop_
_entity_poly.entity_id
_entity_poly.type
_entity_poly.pdbx_seq_one_letter_code
_entity_poly.pdbx_strand_id
1 'polypeptide(L)'
;KERDGEFRALADVLKTNPTDVLAKARKLVTTLKEKDEEIDQLKSRLAAGQSGAGAGEPRTVAGVSVYVQRVDGLEMNDLRTLADTVRDKLKSGIIALGSVKDGKASLLLAVTKDLAARFPAGELIKPLAVEIGGTGGGRPEMAQAGGKQTDRLDEALAKIAALVESKAGG
;
A
#
# COMPACT_ATOMS: atom_id res chain seq x y z
N LYS A 1 -30.25 4.50 -38.09
CA LYS A 1 -31.09 5.31 -37.16
C LYS A 1 -30.77 5.07 -35.67
N GLU A 2 -30.46 3.86 -35.27
CA GLU A 2 -30.07 3.57 -33.87
C GLU A 2 -28.71 4.20 -33.52
N ARG A 3 -27.74 4.17 -34.43
CA ARG A 3 -26.41 4.76 -34.24
C ARG A 3 -26.42 6.27 -34.02
N ASP A 4 -27.35 6.99 -34.65
CA ASP A 4 -27.47 8.45 -34.48
C ASP A 4 -27.99 8.81 -33.08
N GLY A 5 -28.85 7.97 -32.50
CA GLY A 5 -29.33 8.12 -31.11
C GLY A 5 -28.22 7.92 -30.08
N GLU A 6 -27.40 6.90 -30.29
CA GLU A 6 -26.26 6.62 -29.41
C GLU A 6 -25.20 7.72 -29.47
N PHE A 7 -24.92 8.26 -30.64
CA PHE A 7 -24.00 9.39 -30.80
C PHE A 7 -24.48 10.66 -30.11
N ARG A 8 -25.78 10.94 -30.16
CA ARG A 8 -26.36 12.08 -29.44
C ARG A 8 -26.31 11.89 -27.93
N ALA A 9 -26.65 10.72 -27.44
CA ALA A 9 -26.55 10.39 -26.03
C ALA A 9 -25.10 10.52 -25.52
N LEU A 10 -24.13 10.06 -26.32
CA LEU A 10 -22.71 10.19 -26.02
C LEU A 10 -22.25 11.65 -26.00
N ALA A 11 -22.72 12.47 -26.94
CA ALA A 11 -22.46 13.89 -26.99
C ALA A 11 -23.00 14.63 -25.74
N ASP A 12 -24.17 14.25 -25.28
CA ASP A 12 -24.76 14.81 -24.05
C ASP A 12 -23.96 14.46 -22.80
N VAL A 13 -23.54 13.21 -22.67
CA VAL A 13 -22.67 12.76 -21.56
C VAL A 13 -21.35 13.52 -21.55
N LEU A 14 -20.76 13.74 -22.73
CA LEU A 14 -19.51 14.45 -22.89
C LEU A 14 -19.65 15.98 -22.90
N LYS A 15 -20.88 16.49 -22.84
CA LYS A 15 -21.20 17.92 -22.92
C LYS A 15 -20.53 18.61 -24.15
N THR A 16 -20.71 18.00 -25.31
CA THR A 16 -20.10 18.44 -26.56
C THR A 16 -21.09 18.25 -27.73
N ASN A 17 -20.72 18.80 -28.90
CA ASN A 17 -21.52 18.57 -30.12
C ASN A 17 -21.26 17.18 -30.71
N PRO A 18 -22.23 16.57 -31.42
CA PRO A 18 -22.04 15.27 -32.03
C PRO A 18 -20.83 15.16 -32.98
N THR A 19 -20.44 16.26 -33.61
CA THR A 19 -19.27 16.34 -34.52
C THR A 19 -17.94 16.25 -33.78
N ASP A 20 -17.92 16.66 -32.52
CA ASP A 20 -16.70 16.76 -31.70
C ASP A 20 -16.54 15.62 -30.69
N VAL A 21 -17.51 14.69 -30.68
CA VAL A 21 -17.53 13.56 -29.74
C VAL A 21 -16.24 12.76 -29.76
N LEU A 22 -15.73 12.44 -30.94
CA LEU A 22 -14.52 11.62 -31.08
C LEU A 22 -13.28 12.36 -30.55
N ALA A 23 -13.15 13.64 -30.88
CA ALA A 23 -12.04 14.47 -30.38
C ALA A 23 -12.10 14.63 -28.86
N LYS A 24 -13.30 14.86 -28.32
CA LYS A 24 -13.53 14.96 -26.89
C LYS A 24 -13.24 13.66 -26.15
N ALA A 25 -13.70 12.54 -26.71
CA ALA A 25 -13.44 11.22 -26.13
C ALA A 25 -11.93 10.90 -26.10
N ARG A 26 -11.22 11.16 -27.18
CA ARG A 26 -9.74 10.99 -27.24
C ARG A 26 -9.03 11.85 -26.20
N LYS A 27 -9.44 13.11 -26.07
CA LYS A 27 -8.89 14.03 -25.07
C LYS A 27 -9.14 13.55 -23.64
N LEU A 28 -10.33 13.04 -23.35
CA LEU A 28 -10.67 12.47 -22.04
C LEU A 28 -9.85 11.23 -21.72
N VAL A 29 -9.66 10.32 -22.66
CA VAL A 29 -8.81 9.13 -22.48
C VAL A 29 -7.36 9.52 -22.20
N THR A 30 -6.83 10.48 -22.95
CA THR A 30 -5.47 11.01 -22.73
C THR A 30 -5.35 11.67 -21.37
N THR A 31 -6.33 12.50 -20.98
CA THR A 31 -6.36 13.17 -19.66
C THR A 31 -6.44 12.16 -18.52
N LEU A 32 -7.26 11.11 -18.65
CA LEU A 32 -7.33 10.03 -17.64
C LEU A 32 -5.99 9.32 -17.49
N LYS A 33 -5.33 9.00 -18.60
CA LYS A 33 -4.01 8.37 -18.59
C LYS A 33 -2.96 9.26 -17.91
N GLU A 34 -2.94 10.54 -18.26
CA GLU A 34 -2.04 11.53 -17.63
C GLU A 34 -2.31 11.65 -16.12
N LYS A 35 -3.58 11.65 -15.69
CA LYS A 35 -3.96 11.69 -14.28
C LYS A 35 -3.55 10.42 -13.53
N ASP A 36 -3.71 9.27 -14.13
CA ASP A 36 -3.27 8.00 -13.55
C ASP A 36 -1.75 7.97 -13.37
N GLU A 37 -1.00 8.42 -14.38
CA GLU A 37 0.47 8.54 -14.31
C GLU A 37 0.90 9.55 -13.25
N GLU A 38 0.21 10.69 -13.13
CA GLU A 38 0.47 11.70 -12.11
C GLU A 38 0.21 11.16 -10.70
N ILE A 39 -0.87 10.42 -10.51
CA ILE A 39 -1.20 9.75 -9.23
C ILE A 39 -0.12 8.74 -8.86
N ASP A 40 0.31 7.91 -9.80
CA ASP A 40 1.38 6.92 -9.56
C ASP A 40 2.72 7.60 -9.23
N GLN A 41 3.05 8.69 -9.91
CA GLN A 41 4.24 9.48 -9.60
C GLN A 41 4.16 10.14 -8.23
N LEU A 42 3.01 10.70 -7.87
CA LEU A 42 2.79 11.31 -6.55
C LEU A 42 2.87 10.27 -5.44
N LYS A 43 2.27 9.09 -5.63
CA LYS A 43 2.38 7.96 -4.70
C LYS A 43 3.84 7.52 -4.52
N SER A 44 4.60 7.41 -5.60
CA SER A 44 6.02 7.07 -5.57
C SER A 44 6.86 8.12 -4.87
N ARG A 45 6.57 9.41 -5.08
CA ARG A 45 7.26 10.53 -4.40
C ARG A 45 6.92 10.57 -2.90
N LEU A 46 5.67 10.34 -2.54
CA LEU A 46 5.26 10.23 -1.14
C LEU A 46 5.97 9.07 -0.44
N ALA A 47 6.05 7.92 -1.11
CA ALA A 47 6.78 6.77 -0.60
C ALA A 47 8.28 7.05 -0.42
N ALA A 48 8.88 7.85 -1.30
CA ALA A 48 10.29 8.22 -1.24
C ALA A 48 10.59 9.40 -0.30
N GLY A 49 9.60 10.29 -0.05
CA GLY A 49 9.80 11.59 0.61
C GLY A 49 9.34 11.67 2.06
N GLN A 50 8.64 10.69 2.60
CA GLN A 50 8.24 10.69 4.01
C GLN A 50 9.33 10.14 4.91
N SER A 51 10.33 10.97 5.16
CA SER A 51 11.32 10.79 6.21
C SER A 51 10.74 11.16 7.58
N GLY A 52 9.69 10.48 8.00
CA GLY A 52 9.27 10.41 9.39
C GLY A 52 9.88 9.17 10.04
N ALA A 53 9.87 9.02 11.34
CA ALA A 53 10.51 7.94 12.13
C ALA A 53 10.17 6.49 11.65
N GLY A 54 10.59 6.14 10.47
CA GLY A 54 10.26 4.97 9.67
C GLY A 54 10.62 5.19 8.21
N ALA A 55 11.61 6.06 7.94
CA ALA A 55 12.12 6.24 6.59
C ALA A 55 12.56 4.90 6.02
N GLY A 56 12.02 4.55 4.86
CA GLY A 56 12.16 3.30 4.11
C GLY A 56 13.55 2.81 3.81
N GLU A 57 14.38 2.72 4.83
CA GLU A 57 15.68 2.07 4.76
C GLU A 57 15.62 0.75 5.51
N PRO A 58 16.10 -0.34 4.89
CA PRO A 58 16.15 -1.63 5.55
C PRO A 58 17.13 -1.57 6.73
N ARG A 59 16.67 -2.01 7.90
CA ARG A 59 17.51 -2.17 9.09
C ARG A 59 17.77 -3.66 9.32
N THR A 60 18.96 -3.99 9.74
CA THR A 60 19.28 -5.36 10.15
C THR A 60 18.89 -5.55 11.62
N VAL A 61 17.96 -6.45 11.87
CA VAL A 61 17.52 -6.83 13.22
C VAL A 61 17.74 -8.33 13.39
N ALA A 62 18.58 -8.72 14.33
CA ALA A 62 18.92 -10.14 14.59
C ALA A 62 19.35 -10.92 13.32
N GLY A 63 20.07 -10.27 12.42
CA GLY A 63 20.52 -10.86 11.15
C GLY A 63 19.49 -10.88 10.03
N VAL A 64 18.32 -10.28 10.26
CA VAL A 64 17.23 -10.18 9.28
C VAL A 64 17.05 -8.74 8.83
N SER A 65 16.94 -8.52 7.54
CA SER A 65 16.60 -7.19 7.01
C SER A 65 15.14 -6.88 7.26
N VAL A 66 14.88 -5.79 7.97
CA VAL A 66 13.52 -5.31 8.28
C VAL A 66 13.34 -3.94 7.66
N TYR A 67 12.37 -3.83 6.77
CA TYR A 67 11.99 -2.59 6.12
C TYR A 67 10.68 -2.09 6.73
N VAL A 68 10.69 -0.91 7.32
CA VAL A 68 9.52 -0.30 7.94
C VAL A 68 9.27 1.06 7.29
N GLN A 69 8.07 1.28 6.82
CA GLN A 69 7.66 2.56 6.23
C GLN A 69 6.21 2.87 6.55
N ARG A 70 5.94 4.12 6.88
CA ARG A 70 4.59 4.68 6.96
C ARG A 70 4.35 5.57 5.75
N VAL A 71 3.27 5.31 5.02
CA VAL A 71 2.86 6.10 3.85
C VAL A 71 1.37 6.36 3.94
N ASP A 72 0.99 7.52 4.46
CA ASP A 72 -0.42 7.87 4.65
C ASP A 72 -1.13 8.14 3.32
N GLY A 73 -2.43 7.93 3.28
CA GLY A 73 -3.27 8.13 2.10
C GLY A 73 -3.33 6.95 1.14
N LEU A 74 -2.63 5.86 1.41
CA LEU A 74 -2.67 4.64 0.60
C LEU A 74 -3.76 3.67 1.07
N GLU A 75 -4.38 3.00 0.12
CA GLU A 75 -5.27 1.87 0.39
C GLU A 75 -4.50 0.55 0.52
N MET A 76 -5.18 -0.47 0.98
CA MET A 76 -4.56 -1.78 1.18
C MET A 76 -3.95 -2.36 -0.11
N ASN A 77 -4.58 -2.13 -1.26
CA ASN A 77 -4.06 -2.57 -2.56
C ASN A 77 -2.78 -1.83 -2.95
N ASP A 78 -2.71 -0.54 -2.66
CA ASP A 78 -1.50 0.27 -2.88
C ASP A 78 -0.35 -0.20 -1.99
N LEU A 79 -0.65 -0.51 -0.72
CA LEU A 79 0.33 -1.07 0.20
C LEU A 79 0.87 -2.43 -0.27
N ARG A 80 0.02 -3.28 -0.83
CA ARG A 80 0.45 -4.56 -1.42
C ARG A 80 1.40 -4.37 -2.59
N THR A 81 1.06 -3.47 -3.49
CA THR A 81 1.91 -3.14 -4.65
C THR A 81 3.27 -2.60 -4.20
N LEU A 82 3.26 -1.71 -3.20
CA LEU A 82 4.49 -1.17 -2.63
C LEU A 82 5.32 -2.27 -1.94
N ALA A 83 4.67 -3.15 -1.19
CA ALA A 83 5.33 -4.28 -0.53
C ALA A 83 6.00 -5.23 -1.53
N ASP A 84 5.33 -5.53 -2.65
CA ASP A 84 5.89 -6.36 -3.72
C ASP A 84 7.12 -5.68 -4.35
N THR A 85 7.05 -4.40 -4.61
CA THR A 85 8.18 -3.61 -5.14
C THR A 85 9.37 -3.62 -4.19
N VAL A 86 9.14 -3.41 -2.91
CA VAL A 86 10.20 -3.42 -1.88
C VAL A 86 10.76 -4.82 -1.70
N ARG A 87 9.90 -5.84 -1.72
CA ARG A 87 10.32 -7.25 -1.62
C ARG A 87 11.25 -7.65 -2.75
N ASP A 88 10.95 -7.23 -3.97
CA ASP A 88 11.79 -7.51 -5.14
C ASP A 88 13.18 -6.84 -5.04
N LYS A 89 13.23 -5.64 -4.44
CA LYS A 89 14.49 -4.92 -4.17
C LYS A 89 15.28 -5.52 -3.02
N LEU A 90 14.59 -5.93 -1.96
CA LEU A 90 15.21 -6.42 -0.72
C LEU A 90 15.73 -7.86 -0.84
N LYS A 91 15.13 -8.66 -1.73
CA LYS A 91 15.41 -10.08 -1.99
C LYS A 91 15.18 -11.01 -0.80
N SER A 92 15.59 -10.64 0.41
CA SER A 92 15.35 -11.37 1.66
C SER A 92 15.12 -10.38 2.80
N GLY A 93 13.99 -10.50 3.49
CA GLY A 93 13.66 -9.63 4.61
C GLY A 93 12.18 -9.60 4.97
N ILE A 94 11.88 -8.77 5.94
CA ILE A 94 10.54 -8.48 6.44
C ILE A 94 10.19 -7.05 6.07
N ILE A 95 9.01 -6.85 5.50
CA ILE A 95 8.53 -5.55 5.05
C ILE A 95 7.27 -5.21 5.84
N ALA A 96 7.27 -4.07 6.50
CA ALA A 96 6.14 -3.55 7.25
C ALA A 96 5.75 -2.18 6.73
N LEU A 97 4.54 -2.08 6.21
CA LEU A 97 3.98 -0.86 5.68
C LEU A 97 2.74 -0.46 6.46
N GLY A 98 2.66 0.80 6.82
CA GLY A 98 1.52 1.37 7.50
C GLY A 98 0.96 2.58 6.75
N SER A 99 -0.35 2.75 6.78
CA SER A 99 -1.04 3.89 6.18
C SER A 99 -2.22 4.32 7.04
N VAL A 100 -2.44 5.61 7.10
CA VAL A 100 -3.66 6.20 7.65
C VAL A 100 -4.43 6.85 6.51
N LYS A 101 -5.67 6.44 6.32
CA LYS A 101 -6.59 7.02 5.35
C LYS A 101 -8.00 7.03 5.91
N ASP A 102 -8.70 8.15 5.77
CA ASP A 102 -10.10 8.32 6.20
C ASP A 102 -10.36 7.92 7.66
N GLY A 103 -9.43 8.23 8.57
CA GLY A 103 -9.52 7.90 9.98
C GLY A 103 -9.34 6.41 10.32
N LYS A 104 -8.80 5.63 9.39
CA LYS A 104 -8.48 4.21 9.58
C LYS A 104 -6.98 3.98 9.42
N ALA A 105 -6.42 3.17 10.32
CA ALA A 105 -5.07 2.66 10.20
C ALA A 105 -5.08 1.34 9.42
N SER A 106 -4.21 1.22 8.46
CA SER A 106 -3.96 -0.01 7.70
C SER A 106 -2.52 -0.43 7.88
N LEU A 107 -2.30 -1.70 8.11
CA LEU A 107 -0.98 -2.29 8.29
C LEU A 107 -0.83 -3.49 7.36
N LEU A 108 0.27 -3.54 6.65
CA LEU A 108 0.64 -4.66 5.79
C LEU A 108 2.00 -5.18 6.20
N LEU A 109 2.10 -6.49 6.38
CA LEU A 109 3.34 -7.18 6.66
C LEU A 109 3.61 -8.19 5.56
N ALA A 110 4.75 -8.09 4.92
CA ALA A 110 5.21 -9.03 3.91
C ALA A 110 6.54 -9.66 4.35
N VAL A 111 6.68 -10.96 4.16
CA VAL A 111 7.87 -11.71 4.50
C VAL A 111 8.31 -12.49 3.26
N THR A 112 9.60 -12.48 2.96
CA THR A 112 10.14 -13.29 1.87
C THR A 112 10.02 -14.78 2.17
N LYS A 113 9.93 -15.60 1.14
CA LYS A 113 9.67 -17.05 1.27
C LYS A 113 10.67 -17.78 2.15
N ASP A 114 11.93 -17.38 2.08
CA ASP A 114 13.03 -17.94 2.89
C ASP A 114 12.86 -17.67 4.39
N LEU A 115 12.20 -16.58 4.76
CA LEU A 115 11.94 -16.18 6.14
C LEU A 115 10.52 -16.51 6.63
N ALA A 116 9.58 -16.80 5.75
CA ALA A 116 8.18 -17.01 6.07
C ALA A 116 7.95 -18.19 7.04
N ALA A 117 8.77 -19.23 6.96
CA ALA A 117 8.70 -20.36 7.89
C ALA A 117 9.14 -20.00 9.31
N ARG A 118 10.12 -19.10 9.44
CA ARG A 118 10.66 -18.64 10.71
C ARG A 118 9.92 -17.45 11.28
N PHE A 119 9.50 -16.55 10.41
CA PHE A 119 8.80 -15.30 10.76
C PHE A 119 7.46 -15.19 9.99
N PRO A 120 6.45 -16.02 10.32
CA PRO A 120 5.19 -15.98 9.58
C PRO A 120 4.46 -14.66 9.80
N ALA A 121 4.19 -13.95 8.69
CA ALA A 121 3.54 -12.65 8.72
C ALA A 121 2.16 -12.70 9.40
N GLY A 122 1.41 -13.78 9.21
CA GLY A 122 0.11 -13.98 9.84
C GLY A 122 0.13 -14.05 11.37
N GLU A 123 1.25 -14.44 11.96
CA GLU A 123 1.45 -14.42 13.41
C GLU A 123 1.99 -13.07 13.89
N LEU A 124 2.95 -12.52 13.17
CA LEU A 124 3.55 -11.23 13.51
C LEU A 124 2.55 -10.07 13.46
N ILE A 125 1.56 -10.15 12.58
CA ILE A 125 0.56 -9.09 12.41
C ILE A 125 -0.44 -9.03 13.59
N LYS A 126 -0.70 -10.13 14.27
CA LYS A 126 -1.71 -10.20 15.33
C LYS A 126 -1.48 -9.19 16.47
N PRO A 127 -0.30 -9.15 17.12
CA PRO A 127 -0.06 -8.16 18.17
C PRO A 127 -0.08 -6.72 17.63
N LEU A 128 0.31 -6.52 16.41
CA LEU A 128 0.27 -5.21 15.76
C LEU A 128 -1.15 -4.75 15.45
N ALA A 129 -2.02 -5.67 15.06
CA ALA A 129 -3.44 -5.42 14.84
C ALA A 129 -4.15 -4.96 16.13
N VAL A 130 -3.83 -5.59 17.24
CA VAL A 130 -4.34 -5.19 18.57
C VAL A 130 -3.91 -3.77 18.93
N GLU A 131 -2.67 -3.42 18.64
CA GLU A 131 -2.12 -2.09 18.92
C GLU A 131 -2.88 -0.98 18.20
N ILE A 132 -3.26 -1.20 16.95
CA ILE A 132 -4.06 -0.24 16.18
C ILE A 132 -5.57 -0.34 16.42
N GLY A 133 -5.98 -1.11 17.45
CA GLY A 133 -7.39 -1.25 17.82
C GLY A 133 -8.24 -2.00 16.79
N GLY A 134 -7.68 -3.01 16.15
CA GLY A 134 -8.34 -3.75 15.10
C GLY A 134 -8.02 -5.24 15.09
N THR A 135 -8.20 -5.82 13.94
CA THR A 135 -7.93 -7.24 13.69
C THR A 135 -7.04 -7.40 12.45
N GLY A 136 -6.31 -8.49 12.44
CA GLY A 136 -5.44 -8.80 11.31
C GLY A 136 -5.17 -10.28 11.18
N GLY A 137 -4.67 -10.66 10.05
CA GLY A 137 -4.29 -12.02 9.74
C GLY A 137 -3.87 -12.15 8.29
N GLY A 138 -3.46 -13.33 7.92
CA GLY A 138 -3.04 -13.62 6.55
C GLY A 138 -2.20 -14.88 6.46
N ARG A 139 -1.49 -14.96 5.37
CA ARG A 139 -0.57 -16.06 5.06
C ARG A 139 0.81 -15.81 5.70
N PRO A 140 1.67 -16.83 5.83
CA PRO A 140 3.04 -16.65 6.32
C PRO A 140 3.87 -15.65 5.50
N GLU A 141 3.59 -15.51 4.21
CA GLU A 141 4.31 -14.59 3.32
C GLU A 141 3.74 -13.18 3.31
N MET A 142 2.45 -13.01 3.63
CA MET A 142 1.78 -11.71 3.62
C MET A 142 0.56 -11.70 4.52
N ALA A 143 0.49 -10.71 5.40
CA ALA A 143 -0.63 -10.48 6.28
C ALA A 143 -1.01 -9.00 6.31
N GLN A 144 -2.25 -8.73 6.63
CA GLN A 144 -2.79 -7.37 6.72
C GLN A 144 -3.61 -7.19 7.98
N ALA A 145 -3.65 -5.95 8.47
CA ALA A 145 -4.47 -5.56 9.60
C ALA A 145 -5.12 -4.20 9.35
N GLY A 146 -6.25 -3.99 9.96
CA GLY A 146 -6.93 -2.70 9.96
C GLY A 146 -7.49 -2.37 11.32
N GLY A 147 -7.39 -1.11 11.72
CA GLY A 147 -7.87 -0.63 13.02
C GLY A 147 -8.30 0.82 12.98
N LYS A 148 -8.86 1.27 14.08
CA LYS A 148 -9.35 2.65 14.23
C LYS A 148 -8.40 3.58 14.97
N GLN A 149 -7.39 3.03 15.64
CA GLN A 149 -6.41 3.80 16.42
C GLN A 149 -5.23 4.22 15.54
N THR A 150 -5.44 5.30 14.79
CA THR A 150 -4.46 5.84 13.82
C THR A 150 -3.22 6.43 14.48
N ASP A 151 -3.36 6.93 15.69
CA ASP A 151 -2.29 7.48 16.53
C ASP A 151 -1.30 6.40 17.02
N ARG A 152 -1.72 5.14 17.07
CA ARG A 152 -0.89 4.02 17.49
C ARG A 152 -0.19 3.27 16.36
N LEU A 153 -0.38 3.70 15.12
CA LEU A 153 0.25 3.05 13.97
C LEU A 153 1.79 3.09 14.06
N ASP A 154 2.37 4.21 14.49
CA ASP A 154 3.82 4.34 14.63
C ASP A 154 4.38 3.42 15.72
N GLU A 155 3.66 3.27 16.83
CA GLU A 155 4.01 2.32 17.90
C GLU A 155 3.95 0.87 17.41
N ALA A 156 2.92 0.53 16.62
CA ALA A 156 2.79 -0.79 16.00
C ALA A 156 3.96 -1.08 15.06
N LEU A 157 4.32 -0.13 14.21
CA LEU A 157 5.47 -0.27 13.32
C LEU A 157 6.80 -0.41 14.08
N ALA A 158 6.99 0.32 15.18
CA ALA A 158 8.17 0.20 16.03
C ALA A 158 8.28 -1.16 16.72
N LYS A 159 7.17 -1.80 17.06
CA LYS A 159 7.14 -3.14 17.70
C LYS A 159 7.63 -4.26 16.78
N ILE A 160 7.64 -4.08 15.49
CA ILE A 160 8.08 -5.10 14.54
C ILE A 160 9.52 -5.53 14.80
N ALA A 161 10.41 -4.59 15.03
CA ALA A 161 11.81 -4.89 15.35
C ALA A 161 11.92 -5.78 16.60
N ALA A 162 11.21 -5.43 17.66
CA ALA A 162 11.20 -6.20 18.90
C ALA A 162 10.60 -7.60 18.73
N LEU A 163 9.56 -7.75 17.91
CA LEU A 163 8.96 -9.05 17.59
C LEU A 163 9.91 -9.95 16.80
N VAL A 164 10.65 -9.37 15.88
CA VAL A 164 11.67 -10.10 15.08
C VAL A 164 12.81 -10.55 15.98
N GLU A 165 13.31 -9.67 16.85
CA GLU A 165 14.35 -10.03 17.83
C GLU A 165 13.88 -11.16 18.78
N SER A 166 12.67 -11.07 19.29
CA SER A 166 12.09 -12.09 20.17
C SER A 166 11.99 -13.46 19.50
N LYS A 167 11.58 -13.49 18.23
CA LYS A 167 11.49 -14.76 17.48
C LYS A 167 12.84 -15.27 16.96
N ALA A 168 13.81 -14.41 16.80
CA ALA A 168 15.16 -14.79 16.39
C ALA A 168 15.99 -15.39 17.52
N GLY A 169 15.69 -14.99 18.77
CA GLY A 169 16.42 -15.42 19.97
C GLY A 169 15.87 -16.69 20.64
N GLY A 170 14.79 -17.28 20.09
CA GLY A 170 14.14 -18.49 20.64
C GLY A 170 14.53 -19.78 19.95
#